data_84f007d68e028e5ad07d91776f30603d
#
_entry.id   84f007d68e028e5ad07d91776f30603d
#
_cell.length_a   1.000
_cell.length_b   1.000
_cell.length_c   1.000
_cell.angle_alpha   90.00
_cell.angle_beta   90.00
_cell.angle_gamma   90.00
#
_symmetry.space_group_name_H-M   'P 1'
#
loop_
_entity.id
_entity.type
_entity.pdbx_description
1 polymer ?
#
loop_
_entity_poly.entity_id
_entity_poly.type
_entity_poly.pdbx_seq_one_letter_code
_entity_poly.pdbx_strand_id
1 'polypeptide(L)'
;MNEKVIKQLYDFWSKTDDNNTKLLEEITNNVNNGLDGAEVLLDWCRSDYDGIRSQYQILHNLSEDEMERVMEEHFGCYEFMYEEIPYAEELDEIWDICNEYLDYCYEELEKLIETKEKELKYLNDKIKVCAYGKEELYEIMALENEIEDLKSKL
;
A
#
# COMPACT_ATOMS: atom_id res chain seq x y z
N MET A 1 13.99 4.35 -0.27
CA MET A 1 12.75 3.83 -0.88
C MET A 1 11.74 4.97 -1.09
N ASN A 2 11.27 5.61 -0.03
CA ASN A 2 10.15 6.57 -0.06
C ASN A 2 10.29 7.72 -1.08
N GLU A 3 11.44 8.40 -1.16
CA GLU A 3 11.63 9.51 -2.12
C GLU A 3 11.48 9.08 -3.58
N LYS A 4 11.95 7.87 -3.92
CA LYS A 4 11.81 7.32 -5.27
C LYS A 4 10.35 7.02 -5.59
N VAL A 5 9.64 6.38 -4.67
CA VAL A 5 8.21 6.05 -4.80
C VAL A 5 7.40 7.33 -4.95
N ILE A 6 7.56 8.31 -4.05
CA ILE A 6 6.87 9.61 -4.11
C ILE A 6 7.06 10.25 -5.49
N LYS A 7 8.30 10.26 -5.99
CA LYS A 7 8.59 10.86 -7.29
C LYS A 7 7.86 10.15 -8.44
N GLN A 8 7.92 8.81 -8.49
CA GLN A 8 7.31 8.03 -9.56
C GLN A 8 5.78 8.19 -9.57
N LEU A 9 5.14 8.11 -8.40
CA LEU A 9 3.70 8.30 -8.27
C LEU A 9 3.28 9.73 -8.64
N TYR A 10 4.04 10.73 -8.21
CA TYR A 10 3.79 12.12 -8.56
C TYR A 10 3.96 12.37 -10.05
N ASP A 11 5.01 11.85 -10.68
CA ASP A 11 5.27 12.01 -12.12
C ASP A 11 4.12 11.42 -12.96
N PHE A 12 3.45 10.38 -12.48
CA PHE A 12 2.29 9.79 -13.14
C PHE A 12 1.02 10.61 -12.91
N TRP A 13 0.56 10.73 -11.67
CA TRP A 13 -0.73 11.37 -11.36
C TRP A 13 -0.76 12.87 -11.63
N SER A 14 0.39 13.56 -11.60
CA SER A 14 0.44 14.99 -11.93
C SER A 14 0.12 15.31 -13.39
N LYS A 15 0.11 14.31 -14.28
CA LYS A 15 -0.30 14.48 -15.69
C LYS A 15 -1.81 14.70 -15.84
N THR A 16 -2.60 14.19 -14.88
CA THR A 16 -4.06 14.20 -14.91
C THR A 16 -4.70 15.07 -13.84
N ASP A 17 -3.93 15.54 -12.85
CA ASP A 17 -4.42 16.37 -11.75
C ASP A 17 -3.98 17.84 -11.91
N ASP A 18 -4.97 18.74 -11.93
CA ASP A 18 -4.74 20.19 -12.01
C ASP A 18 -4.18 20.79 -10.71
N ASN A 19 -4.27 20.08 -9.58
CA ASN A 19 -3.83 20.54 -8.25
C ASN A 19 -2.55 19.85 -7.76
N ASN A 20 -1.48 20.00 -8.53
CA ASN A 20 -0.20 19.31 -8.32
C ASN A 20 0.41 19.50 -6.92
N THR A 21 0.21 20.65 -6.26
CA THR A 21 0.77 20.90 -4.92
C THR A 21 0.09 20.03 -3.87
N LYS A 22 -1.24 19.94 -3.92
CA LYS A 22 -2.02 19.11 -3.00
C LYS A 22 -1.78 17.63 -3.24
N LEU A 23 -1.69 17.22 -4.50
CA LEU A 23 -1.39 15.85 -4.88
C LEU A 23 -0.04 15.38 -4.31
N LEU A 24 1.01 16.19 -4.43
CA LEU A 24 2.32 15.87 -3.87
C LEU A 24 2.27 15.69 -2.35
N GLU A 25 1.52 16.55 -1.66
CA GLU A 25 1.33 16.46 -0.22
C GLU A 25 0.58 15.17 0.15
N GLU A 26 -0.48 14.82 -0.56
CA GLU A 26 -1.27 13.60 -0.33
C GLU A 26 -0.44 12.33 -0.58
N ILE A 27 0.30 12.25 -1.68
CA ILE A 27 1.22 11.13 -1.96
C ILE A 27 2.28 11.01 -0.85
N THR A 28 2.91 12.15 -0.48
CA THR A 28 3.94 12.17 0.55
C THR A 28 3.41 11.69 1.89
N ASN A 29 2.21 12.11 2.28
CA ASN A 29 1.56 11.69 3.51
C ASN A 29 1.26 10.18 3.48
N ASN A 30 0.71 9.66 2.39
CA ASN A 30 0.43 8.23 2.26
C ASN A 30 1.72 7.40 2.32
N VAL A 31 2.76 7.76 1.56
CA VAL A 31 4.05 7.05 1.61
C VAL A 31 4.67 7.10 3.01
N ASN A 32 4.53 8.19 3.76
CA ASN A 32 5.04 8.28 5.13
C ASN A 32 4.15 7.59 6.18
N ASN A 33 2.91 7.22 5.82
CA ASN A 33 1.99 6.50 6.69
C ASN A 33 2.18 4.97 6.65
N GLY A 34 3.19 4.48 5.94
CA GLY A 34 3.55 3.07 5.89
C GLY A 34 2.47 2.21 5.25
N LEU A 35 2.11 1.10 5.91
CA LEU A 35 1.18 0.11 5.39
C LEU A 35 -0.20 0.70 5.06
N ASP A 36 -0.80 1.45 5.98
CA ASP A 36 -2.12 2.06 5.79
C ASP A 36 -2.13 3.00 4.55
N GLY A 37 -1.05 3.74 4.35
CA GLY A 37 -0.90 4.62 3.20
C GLY A 37 -0.61 3.89 1.90
N ALA A 38 0.12 2.78 1.93
CA ALA A 38 0.35 1.92 0.77
C ALA A 38 -0.96 1.33 0.24
N GLU A 39 -1.87 0.89 1.12
CA GLU A 39 -3.20 0.42 0.76
C GLU A 39 -4.04 1.53 0.08
N VAL A 40 -3.98 2.76 0.60
CA VAL A 40 -4.66 3.91 -0.03
C VAL A 40 -4.14 4.17 -1.44
N LEU A 41 -2.82 4.10 -1.67
CA LEU A 41 -2.23 4.29 -2.99
C LEU A 41 -2.65 3.18 -3.97
N LEU A 42 -2.78 1.94 -3.52
CA LEU A 42 -3.34 0.85 -4.33
C LEU A 42 -4.81 1.07 -4.67
N ASP A 43 -5.61 1.61 -3.76
CA ASP A 43 -7.01 1.95 -4.02
C ASP A 43 -7.14 3.07 -5.07
N TRP A 44 -6.21 4.02 -5.11
CA TRP A 44 -6.14 4.99 -6.20
C TRP A 44 -5.90 4.31 -7.55
N CYS A 45 -4.93 3.39 -7.63
CA CYS A 45 -4.70 2.62 -8.86
C CYS A 45 -5.96 1.84 -9.29
N ARG A 46 -6.66 1.19 -8.36
CA ARG A 46 -7.92 0.48 -8.65
C ARG A 46 -8.98 1.42 -9.24
N SER A 47 -9.11 2.62 -8.67
CA SER A 47 -10.02 3.64 -9.19
C SER A 47 -9.65 4.08 -10.62
N ASP A 48 -8.36 4.18 -10.92
CA ASP A 48 -7.88 4.50 -12.26
C ASP A 48 -8.15 3.37 -13.26
N TYR A 49 -8.01 2.09 -12.87
CA TYR A 49 -8.41 0.95 -13.69
C TYR A 49 -9.91 0.95 -13.99
N ASP A 50 -10.76 1.28 -13.02
CA ASP A 50 -12.20 1.45 -13.23
C ASP A 50 -12.47 2.59 -14.23
N GLY A 51 -11.68 3.65 -14.19
CA GLY A 51 -11.71 4.75 -15.15
C GLY A 51 -11.35 4.30 -16.56
N ILE A 52 -10.28 3.51 -16.73
CA ILE A 52 -9.88 2.92 -18.03
C ILE A 52 -10.99 2.04 -18.58
N ARG A 53 -11.54 1.12 -17.78
CA ARG A 53 -12.65 0.26 -18.17
C ARG A 53 -13.85 1.08 -18.65
N SER A 54 -14.21 2.12 -17.92
CA SER A 54 -15.32 3.00 -18.27
C SER A 54 -15.07 3.75 -19.58
N GLN A 55 -13.86 4.24 -19.85
CA GLN A 55 -13.50 4.91 -21.09
C GLN A 55 -13.57 3.95 -22.28
N TYR A 56 -13.06 2.74 -22.15
CA TYR A 56 -13.13 1.70 -23.18
C TYR A 56 -14.57 1.34 -23.49
N GLN A 57 -15.40 1.16 -22.46
CA GLN A 57 -16.82 0.87 -22.59
C GLN A 57 -17.56 1.97 -23.39
N ILE A 58 -17.28 3.24 -23.11
CA ILE A 58 -17.85 4.38 -23.83
C ILE A 58 -17.37 4.41 -25.28
N LEU A 59 -16.06 4.21 -25.49
CA LEU A 59 -15.44 4.25 -26.84
C LEU A 59 -16.07 3.22 -27.77
N HIS A 60 -16.36 2.03 -27.27
CA HIS A 60 -16.93 0.92 -28.04
C HIS A 60 -18.46 0.81 -27.91
N ASN A 61 -19.10 1.73 -27.17
CA ASN A 61 -20.55 1.74 -26.93
C ASN A 61 -21.07 0.40 -26.38
N LEU A 62 -20.35 -0.20 -25.44
CA LEU A 62 -20.67 -1.47 -24.82
C LEU A 62 -21.66 -1.28 -23.65
N SER A 63 -22.57 -2.21 -23.47
CA SER A 63 -23.33 -2.37 -22.22
C SER A 63 -22.44 -2.95 -21.11
N GLU A 64 -22.88 -2.87 -19.87
CA GLU A 64 -22.14 -3.45 -18.75
C GLU A 64 -21.90 -4.96 -18.92
N ASP A 65 -22.95 -5.71 -19.34
CA ASP A 65 -22.84 -7.15 -19.59
C ASP A 65 -21.88 -7.50 -20.73
N GLU A 66 -21.79 -6.63 -21.74
CA GLU A 66 -20.81 -6.80 -22.83
C GLU A 66 -19.40 -6.50 -22.38
N MET A 67 -19.22 -5.45 -21.57
CA MET A 67 -17.93 -5.11 -20.99
C MET A 67 -17.41 -6.21 -20.06
N GLU A 68 -18.29 -6.79 -19.23
CA GLU A 68 -17.93 -7.94 -18.38
C GLU A 68 -17.44 -9.13 -19.22
N ARG A 69 -18.13 -9.46 -20.32
CA ARG A 69 -17.70 -10.55 -21.21
C ARG A 69 -16.34 -10.25 -21.87
N VAL A 70 -16.11 -9.02 -22.30
CA VAL A 70 -14.80 -8.62 -22.84
C VAL A 70 -13.71 -8.80 -21.79
N MET A 71 -13.95 -8.37 -20.55
CA MET A 71 -13.00 -8.57 -19.47
C MET A 71 -12.76 -10.05 -19.15
N GLU A 72 -13.81 -10.89 -19.14
CA GLU A 72 -13.68 -12.34 -18.96
C GLU A 72 -12.87 -13.00 -20.10
N GLU A 73 -13.09 -12.63 -21.34
CA GLU A 73 -12.35 -13.12 -22.52
C GLU A 73 -10.85 -12.79 -22.44
N HIS A 74 -10.49 -11.69 -21.79
CA HIS A 74 -9.12 -11.24 -21.57
C HIS A 74 -8.59 -11.57 -20.15
N PHE A 75 -9.27 -12.47 -19.41
CA PHE A 75 -8.86 -12.90 -18.06
C PHE A 75 -8.69 -11.77 -17.05
N GLY A 76 -9.43 -10.67 -17.21
CA GLY A 76 -9.32 -9.48 -16.37
C GLY A 76 -8.10 -8.62 -16.62
N CYS A 77 -7.26 -8.93 -17.61
CA CYS A 77 -6.12 -8.10 -18.01
C CYS A 77 -6.57 -6.87 -18.81
N TYR A 78 -5.84 -5.77 -18.70
CA TYR A 78 -6.13 -4.51 -19.39
C TYR A 78 -5.25 -4.30 -20.64
N GLU A 79 -4.32 -5.19 -20.94
CA GLU A 79 -3.36 -5.08 -22.05
C GLU A 79 -4.02 -4.82 -23.42
N PHE A 80 -5.20 -5.39 -23.67
CA PHE A 80 -5.94 -5.17 -24.92
C PHE A 80 -6.45 -3.74 -25.08
N MET A 81 -6.45 -2.92 -24.02
CA MET A 81 -6.87 -1.53 -24.03
C MET A 81 -5.72 -0.54 -24.27
N TYR A 82 -4.45 -0.98 -24.18
CA TYR A 82 -3.28 -0.08 -24.19
C TYR A 82 -3.13 0.75 -25.45
N GLU A 83 -3.48 0.18 -26.60
CA GLU A 83 -3.42 0.91 -27.88
C GLU A 83 -4.47 2.03 -27.97
N GLU A 84 -5.59 1.88 -27.27
CA GLU A 84 -6.73 2.80 -27.34
C GLU A 84 -6.78 3.77 -26.16
N ILE A 85 -6.26 3.36 -25.00
CA ILE A 85 -6.19 4.16 -23.76
C ILE A 85 -4.72 4.36 -23.39
N PRO A 86 -4.08 5.46 -23.82
CA PRO A 86 -2.62 5.60 -23.78
C PRO A 86 -1.96 5.53 -22.41
N TYR A 87 -2.70 5.83 -21.32
CA TYR A 87 -2.15 5.79 -19.96
C TYR A 87 -2.35 4.43 -19.27
N ALA A 88 -3.03 3.48 -19.91
CA ALA A 88 -3.32 2.17 -19.31
C ALA A 88 -2.04 1.35 -19.06
N GLU A 89 -1.08 1.38 -20.00
CA GLU A 89 0.23 0.73 -19.85
C GLU A 89 1.05 1.38 -18.70
N GLU A 90 1.03 2.72 -18.62
CA GLU A 90 1.73 3.44 -17.54
C GLU A 90 1.12 3.12 -16.16
N LEU A 91 -0.19 2.85 -16.10
CA LEU A 91 -0.86 2.49 -14.85
C LEU A 91 -0.41 1.13 -14.32
N ASP A 92 -0.10 0.16 -15.18
CA ASP A 92 0.48 -1.13 -14.75
C ASP A 92 1.83 -0.93 -14.04
N GLU A 93 2.69 -0.03 -14.55
CA GLU A 93 3.95 0.30 -13.88
C GLU A 93 3.71 0.93 -12.51
N ILE A 94 2.70 1.78 -12.39
CA ILE A 94 2.33 2.40 -11.11
C ILE A 94 1.75 1.38 -10.13
N TRP A 95 0.93 0.46 -10.61
CA TRP A 95 0.41 -0.66 -9.83
C TRP A 95 1.55 -1.51 -9.25
N ASP A 96 2.54 -1.84 -10.06
CA ASP A 96 3.71 -2.61 -9.63
C ASP A 96 4.51 -1.84 -8.57
N ILE A 97 4.72 -0.53 -8.76
CA ILE A 97 5.40 0.32 -7.76
C ILE A 97 4.64 0.34 -6.43
N CYS A 98 3.31 0.45 -6.46
CA CYS A 98 2.50 0.43 -5.25
C CYS A 98 2.54 -0.92 -4.54
N ASN A 99 2.53 -2.04 -5.29
CA ASN A 99 2.67 -3.38 -4.71
C ASN A 99 4.07 -3.61 -4.12
N GLU A 100 5.14 -3.25 -4.83
CA GLU A 100 6.51 -3.33 -4.30
C GLU A 100 6.67 -2.49 -3.03
N TYR A 101 6.00 -1.34 -2.98
CA TYR A 101 6.02 -0.50 -1.80
C TYR A 101 5.21 -1.10 -0.64
N LEU A 102 4.08 -1.73 -0.92
CA LEU A 102 3.29 -2.47 0.07
C LEU A 102 4.10 -3.63 0.67
N ASP A 103 4.74 -4.43 -0.18
CA ASP A 103 5.60 -5.54 0.25
C ASP A 103 6.75 -5.04 1.15
N TYR A 104 7.37 -3.92 0.77
CA TYR A 104 8.39 -3.28 1.60
C TYR A 104 7.83 -2.86 2.98
N CYS A 105 6.61 -2.32 3.04
CA CYS A 105 5.98 -1.95 4.31
C CYS A 105 5.72 -3.17 5.20
N TYR A 106 5.31 -4.31 4.63
CA TYR A 106 5.16 -5.56 5.36
C TYR A 106 6.50 -6.07 5.92
N GLU A 107 7.55 -6.06 5.11
CA GLU A 107 8.89 -6.45 5.57
C GLU A 107 9.41 -5.57 6.73
N GLU A 108 9.18 -4.27 6.67
CA GLU A 108 9.57 -3.35 7.76
C GLU A 108 8.74 -3.60 9.03
N LEU A 109 7.46 -3.92 8.87
CA LEU A 109 6.60 -4.29 10.00
C LEU A 109 7.07 -5.60 10.67
N GLU A 110 7.40 -6.63 9.89
CA GLU A 110 7.96 -7.88 10.41
C GLU A 110 9.26 -7.66 11.18
N LYS A 111 10.18 -6.85 10.62
CA LYS A 111 11.45 -6.50 11.29
C LYS A 111 11.22 -5.75 12.61
N LEU A 112 10.22 -4.89 12.66
CA LEU A 112 9.84 -4.17 13.87
C LEU A 112 9.31 -5.15 14.93
N ILE A 113 8.43 -6.07 14.56
CA ILE A 113 7.89 -7.11 15.44
C ILE A 113 9.03 -7.97 16.01
N GLU A 114 9.93 -8.46 15.17
CA GLU A 114 11.09 -9.25 15.62
C GLU A 114 11.96 -8.49 16.62
N THR A 115 12.16 -7.20 16.41
CA THR A 115 12.95 -6.35 17.30
C THR A 115 12.29 -6.24 18.66
N LYS A 116 10.98 -5.99 18.70
CA LYS A 116 10.20 -5.89 19.93
C LYS A 116 10.08 -7.23 20.65
N GLU A 117 9.97 -8.33 19.95
CA GLU A 117 10.00 -9.67 20.57
C GLU A 117 11.34 -9.99 21.24
N LYS A 118 12.45 -9.56 20.63
CA LYS A 118 13.79 -9.69 21.25
C LYS A 118 13.91 -8.84 22.53
N GLU A 119 13.37 -7.62 22.51
CA GLU A 119 13.32 -6.73 23.66
C GLU A 119 12.46 -7.32 24.79
N LEU A 120 11.26 -7.81 24.47
CA LEU A 120 10.37 -8.49 25.41
C LEU A 120 11.05 -9.70 26.05
N LYS A 121 11.73 -10.51 25.27
CA LYS A 121 12.49 -11.65 25.78
C LYS A 121 13.60 -11.22 26.75
N TYR A 122 14.35 -10.18 26.39
CA TYR A 122 15.39 -9.62 27.26
C TYR A 122 14.82 -9.16 28.60
N LEU A 123 13.71 -8.41 28.61
CA LEU A 123 13.05 -7.93 29.81
C LEU A 123 12.54 -9.09 30.66
N ASN A 124 11.92 -10.09 30.08
CA ASN A 124 11.43 -11.28 30.76
C ASN A 124 12.59 -12.09 31.43
N ASP A 125 13.72 -12.22 30.74
CA ASP A 125 14.89 -12.92 31.27
C ASP A 125 15.54 -12.11 32.41
N LYS A 126 15.57 -10.80 32.30
CA LYS A 126 16.06 -9.90 33.36
C LYS A 126 15.21 -10.02 34.64
N ILE A 127 13.89 -10.10 34.53
CA ILE A 127 12.97 -10.27 35.65
C ILE A 127 13.18 -11.60 36.39
N LYS A 128 13.48 -12.69 35.67
CA LYS A 128 13.74 -13.99 36.28
C LYS A 128 14.97 -13.99 37.22
N VAL A 129 15.90 -13.08 37.01
CA VAL A 129 17.18 -13.03 37.70
C VAL A 129 17.21 -12.01 38.84
N CYS A 130 16.39 -10.96 38.78
CA CYS A 130 16.39 -9.84 39.72
C CYS A 130 15.03 -9.69 40.41
N ALA A 131 15.02 -9.19 41.66
CA ALA A 131 13.79 -8.74 42.31
C ALA A 131 13.28 -7.49 41.54
N TYR A 132 12.12 -7.61 40.93
CA TYR A 132 11.54 -6.59 40.03
C TYR A 132 10.59 -5.66 40.78
N GLY A 133 10.51 -4.42 40.31
CA GLY A 133 9.52 -3.43 40.68
C GLY A 133 8.26 -3.50 39.83
N LYS A 134 7.24 -2.72 40.23
CA LYS A 134 6.00 -2.61 39.44
C LYS A 134 6.23 -1.99 38.07
N GLU A 135 7.24 -1.15 37.90
CA GLU A 135 7.54 -0.43 36.65
C GLU A 135 7.93 -1.39 35.53
N GLU A 136 8.80 -2.37 35.80
CA GLU A 136 9.22 -3.36 34.80
C GLU A 136 8.06 -4.25 34.34
N LEU A 137 7.11 -4.56 35.21
CA LEU A 137 5.92 -5.32 34.86
C LEU A 137 4.99 -4.53 33.92
N TYR A 138 4.83 -3.21 34.16
CA TYR A 138 4.05 -2.36 33.28
C TYR A 138 4.70 -2.22 31.89
N GLU A 139 6.03 -2.12 31.86
CA GLU A 139 6.79 -2.05 30.61
C GLU A 139 6.61 -3.32 29.76
N ILE A 140 6.67 -4.51 30.39
CA ILE A 140 6.40 -5.79 29.69
C ILE A 140 4.98 -5.84 29.16
N MET A 141 3.98 -5.51 29.98
CA MET A 141 2.58 -5.53 29.52
C MET A 141 2.32 -4.56 28.36
N ALA A 142 2.95 -3.38 28.40
CA ALA A 142 2.85 -2.41 27.33
C ALA A 142 3.45 -2.95 26.02
N LEU A 143 4.63 -3.59 26.12
CA LEU A 143 5.33 -4.15 24.98
C LEU A 143 4.59 -5.37 24.39
N GLU A 144 4.00 -6.23 25.23
CA GLU A 144 3.15 -7.35 24.80
C GLU A 144 1.94 -6.85 24.01
N ASN A 145 1.24 -5.82 24.50
CA ASN A 145 0.11 -5.23 23.82
C ASN A 145 0.52 -4.58 22.48
N GLU A 146 1.66 -3.90 22.46
CA GLU A 146 2.18 -3.29 21.22
C GLU A 146 2.53 -4.34 20.18
N ILE A 147 3.15 -5.45 20.54
CA ILE A 147 3.45 -6.58 19.64
C ILE A 147 2.16 -7.21 19.12
N GLU A 148 1.14 -7.39 19.96
CA GLU A 148 -0.15 -7.93 19.53
C GLU A 148 -0.84 -7.00 18.51
N ASP A 149 -0.83 -5.68 18.76
CA ASP A 149 -1.37 -4.68 17.83
C ASP A 149 -0.63 -4.68 16.49
N LEU A 150 0.69 -4.72 16.50
CA LEU A 150 1.49 -4.81 15.26
C LEU A 150 1.21 -6.11 14.49
N LYS A 151 1.10 -7.26 15.19
CA LYS A 151 0.77 -8.54 14.55
C LYS A 151 -0.62 -8.58 13.93
N SER A 152 -1.55 -7.82 14.48
CA SER A 152 -2.90 -7.73 13.92
C SER A 152 -2.97 -7.01 12.57
N LYS A 153 -1.88 -6.34 12.17
CA LYS A 153 -1.75 -5.62 10.88
C LYS A 153 -1.07 -6.46 9.79
N LEU A 154 -0.52 -7.62 10.14
CA LEU A 154 0.01 -8.61 9.20
C LEU A 154 -1.10 -9.53 8.69
#